data_aae29099d5527a976293fbfd62914924
#
_entry.id   aae29099d5527a976293fbfd62914924
#
_cell.length_a   1.000
_cell.length_b   1.000
_cell.length_c   1.000
_cell.angle_alpha   90.00
_cell.angle_beta   90.00
_cell.angle_gamma   90.00
#
_symmetry.space_group_name_H-M   'P 1'
#
loop_
_entity.id
_entity.type
_entity.pdbx_description
1 polymer ?
#
loop_
_entity_poly.entity_id
_entity_poly.type
_entity_poly.pdbx_seq_one_letter_code
_entity_poly.pdbx_strand_id
1 'polypeptide(L)'
;VICFSLEPWNEVWRRNQLMATELLRLRPTMRLLFAETPVDVMWSLRQGHRPTSSGLRTIGDTGRLWAMAPRKWLPRRLRPGVDESLSNQVMAGSRTLGFERPLLWINDCSYAPLVEQTGGPSVYDVTDDWLLATGDNRWLERQRTNDALAMRDVDEVVVCSPALAESRGRQRPVHVVPNGVDVDHLRGPTVRPSDLPQGRTVLYQGTLSSGRLDIDLCVSLAQGLAGRANLVFLGPNSLTKEAESAVIEAGAVILGSRPYAEMPAYLQHADVLVVPHLVTPFTESLDPIKAREFLAVGRPVVSTPVAGFRDLGRPVVVADRDGFLAAVEVILDGRPVAPGPGEVTGEPTTWAAQAVTFLDVLDAAMTSGSASSRGPQPT
;
A
#
# COMPACT_ATOMS: atom_id res chain seq x y z
N VAL A 1 -0.97 -2.79 -20.54
CA VAL A 1 -0.21 -2.96 -19.30
C VAL A 1 -0.80 -4.09 -18.48
N ILE A 2 0.04 -4.89 -17.83
CA ILE A 2 -0.38 -5.83 -16.76
C ILE A 2 0.27 -5.35 -15.47
N CYS A 3 -0.55 -4.98 -14.47
CA CYS A 3 -0.09 -4.65 -13.12
C CYS A 3 -0.17 -5.91 -12.25
N PHE A 4 0.97 -6.43 -11.80
CA PHE A 4 1.05 -7.54 -10.85
C PHE A 4 1.09 -6.99 -9.44
N SER A 5 -0.08 -6.93 -8.81
CA SER A 5 -0.27 -6.25 -7.52
C SER A 5 -0.12 -7.18 -6.33
N LEU A 6 0.43 -6.65 -5.24
CA LEU A 6 0.41 -7.29 -3.91
C LEU A 6 -0.99 -7.25 -3.26
N GLU A 7 -1.98 -6.64 -3.91
CA GLU A 7 -3.27 -6.32 -3.33
C GLU A 7 -4.42 -6.70 -4.26
N PRO A 8 -5.60 -7.04 -3.72
CA PRO A 8 -6.79 -7.24 -4.54
C PRO A 8 -7.38 -5.90 -4.99
N TRP A 9 -8.09 -5.88 -6.11
CA TRP A 9 -8.95 -4.78 -6.50
C TRP A 9 -10.28 -4.87 -5.77
N ASN A 10 -10.34 -4.20 -4.63
CA ASN A 10 -11.51 -4.15 -3.77
C ASN A 10 -11.81 -2.69 -3.35
N GLU A 11 -12.68 -2.51 -2.39
CA GLU A 11 -13.10 -1.19 -1.90
C GLU A 11 -12.04 -0.47 -1.05
N VAL A 12 -11.02 -1.19 -0.56
CA VAL A 12 -9.89 -0.61 0.20
C VAL A 12 -8.80 -0.23 -0.77
N TRP A 13 -8.79 1.03 -1.18
CA TRP A 13 -7.84 1.52 -2.18
C TRP A 13 -6.48 1.80 -1.60
N ARG A 14 -5.45 1.47 -2.37
CA ARG A 14 -4.04 1.68 -2.09
C ARG A 14 -3.32 2.18 -3.34
N ARG A 15 -1.98 2.31 -3.27
CA ARG A 15 -1.14 2.84 -4.34
C ARG A 15 -1.51 2.30 -5.74
N ASN A 16 -1.60 1.00 -5.88
CA ASN A 16 -1.76 0.40 -7.22
C ASN A 16 -3.10 0.74 -7.86
N GLN A 17 -4.20 0.76 -7.09
CA GLN A 17 -5.51 1.16 -7.62
C GLN A 17 -5.55 2.65 -7.95
N LEU A 18 -5.04 3.50 -7.04
CA LEU A 18 -5.00 4.96 -7.22
C LEU A 18 -4.14 5.33 -8.43
N MET A 19 -2.94 4.76 -8.53
CA MET A 19 -2.05 4.96 -9.67
C MET A 19 -2.67 4.46 -10.98
N ALA A 20 -3.21 3.22 -11.01
CA ALA A 20 -3.84 2.66 -12.20
C ALA A 20 -5.02 3.50 -12.69
N THR A 21 -5.82 4.04 -11.80
CA THR A 21 -6.95 4.91 -12.14
C THR A 21 -6.46 6.19 -12.80
N GLU A 22 -5.44 6.85 -12.25
CA GLU A 22 -4.88 8.07 -12.82
C GLU A 22 -4.16 7.82 -14.16
N LEU A 23 -3.42 6.73 -14.30
CA LEU A 23 -2.79 6.34 -15.56
C LEU A 23 -3.82 6.16 -16.68
N LEU A 24 -4.94 5.48 -16.39
CA LEU A 24 -6.04 5.30 -17.34
C LEU A 24 -6.77 6.60 -17.68
N ARG A 25 -6.83 7.54 -16.74
CA ARG A 25 -7.40 8.88 -16.95
C ARG A 25 -6.50 9.72 -17.85
N LEU A 26 -5.19 9.71 -17.60
CA LEU A 26 -4.21 10.49 -18.35
C LEU A 26 -3.94 9.93 -19.75
N ARG A 27 -4.07 8.61 -19.95
CA ARG A 27 -3.83 7.94 -21.24
C ARG A 27 -5.08 7.17 -21.69
N PRO A 28 -6.02 7.81 -22.41
CA PRO A 28 -7.28 7.20 -22.84
C PRO A 28 -7.16 5.95 -23.69
N THR A 29 -6.02 5.74 -24.38
CA THR A 29 -5.73 4.55 -25.16
C THR A 29 -5.17 3.38 -24.36
N MET A 30 -4.78 3.62 -23.11
CA MET A 30 -4.23 2.58 -22.25
C MET A 30 -5.29 1.56 -21.86
N ARG A 31 -4.90 0.28 -21.91
CA ARG A 31 -5.66 -0.86 -21.39
C ARG A 31 -4.86 -1.52 -20.30
N LEU A 32 -5.50 -1.88 -19.19
CA LEU A 32 -4.83 -2.39 -17.99
C LEU A 32 -5.53 -3.65 -17.48
N LEU A 33 -4.75 -4.71 -17.28
CA LEU A 33 -5.13 -5.89 -16.51
C LEU A 33 -4.47 -5.81 -15.13
N PHE A 34 -5.28 -5.77 -14.09
CA PHE A 34 -4.83 -5.80 -12.70
C PHE A 34 -4.80 -7.25 -12.21
N ALA A 35 -3.63 -7.83 -12.14
CA ALA A 35 -3.41 -9.15 -11.58
C ALA A 35 -3.34 -9.03 -10.05
N GLU A 36 -4.35 -9.55 -9.39
CA GLU A 36 -4.54 -9.47 -7.94
C GLU A 36 -3.73 -10.54 -7.20
N THR A 37 -3.65 -10.42 -5.87
CA THR A 37 -3.11 -11.48 -5.02
C THR A 37 -3.78 -12.83 -5.31
N PRO A 38 -3.01 -13.92 -5.35
CA PRO A 38 -3.56 -15.26 -5.62
C PRO A 38 -4.59 -15.70 -4.57
N VAL A 39 -5.71 -16.26 -5.02
CA VAL A 39 -6.69 -16.91 -4.13
C VAL A 39 -6.17 -18.30 -3.73
N ASP A 40 -5.90 -18.50 -2.44
CA ASP A 40 -5.57 -19.81 -1.88
C ASP A 40 -6.84 -20.63 -1.65
N VAL A 41 -7.17 -21.50 -2.61
CA VAL A 41 -8.43 -22.26 -2.61
C VAL A 41 -8.53 -23.20 -1.41
N MET A 42 -7.44 -23.94 -1.13
CA MET A 42 -7.43 -24.91 -0.02
C MET A 42 -7.51 -24.23 1.34
N TRP A 43 -6.83 -23.10 1.50
CA TRP A 43 -6.92 -22.32 2.73
C TRP A 43 -8.33 -21.75 2.93
N SER A 44 -8.94 -21.17 1.90
CA SER A 44 -10.30 -20.64 1.95
C SER A 44 -11.31 -21.71 2.36
N LEU A 45 -11.24 -22.90 1.75
CA LEU A 45 -12.12 -24.02 2.09
C LEU A 45 -11.93 -24.51 3.54
N ARG A 46 -10.69 -24.56 4.03
CA ARG A 46 -10.41 -24.93 5.43
C ARG A 46 -10.96 -23.93 6.44
N GLN A 47 -11.07 -22.66 6.06
CA GLN A 47 -11.67 -21.62 6.88
C GLN A 47 -13.21 -21.56 6.73
N GLY A 48 -13.80 -22.46 5.96
CA GLY A 48 -15.25 -22.48 5.70
C GLY A 48 -15.72 -21.36 4.76
N HIS A 49 -14.79 -20.65 4.10
CA HIS A 49 -15.11 -19.61 3.13
C HIS A 49 -15.23 -20.18 1.72
N ARG A 50 -16.22 -19.72 0.97
CA ARG A 50 -16.22 -19.97 -0.48
C ARG A 50 -15.09 -19.17 -1.11
N PRO A 51 -14.22 -19.79 -1.96
CA PRO A 51 -13.20 -19.06 -2.69
C PRO A 51 -13.87 -17.92 -3.47
N THR A 52 -13.36 -16.71 -3.32
CA THR A 52 -13.84 -15.55 -4.08
C THR A 52 -13.73 -15.81 -5.58
N SER A 53 -14.55 -15.14 -6.39
CA SER A 53 -14.46 -15.22 -7.86
C SER A 53 -13.04 -14.81 -8.29
N SER A 54 -12.34 -15.72 -8.93
CA SER A 54 -10.96 -15.54 -9.42
C SER A 54 -10.91 -15.32 -10.92
N GLY A 55 -12.07 -15.23 -11.57
CA GLY A 55 -12.16 -15.04 -13.02
C GLY A 55 -11.77 -13.62 -13.44
N LEU A 56 -11.50 -13.47 -14.74
CA LEU A 56 -11.36 -12.17 -15.37
C LEU A 56 -12.66 -11.40 -15.25
N ARG A 57 -12.62 -10.19 -14.71
CA ARG A 57 -13.78 -9.30 -14.57
C ARG A 57 -13.44 -7.89 -15.03
N THR A 58 -14.38 -7.22 -15.66
CA THR A 58 -14.28 -5.80 -16.01
C THR A 58 -14.48 -4.94 -14.77
N ILE A 59 -13.71 -3.87 -14.67
CA ILE A 59 -13.80 -2.86 -13.61
C ILE A 59 -14.29 -1.56 -14.24
N GLY A 60 -15.36 -0.99 -13.67
CA GLY A 60 -15.99 0.21 -14.21
C GLY A 60 -16.58 0.02 -15.62
N ASP A 61 -16.96 1.13 -16.24
CA ASP A 61 -17.75 1.12 -17.48
C ASP A 61 -16.93 1.40 -18.76
N THR A 62 -15.63 1.69 -18.60
CA THR A 62 -14.79 2.11 -19.73
C THR A 62 -14.35 0.96 -20.66
N GLY A 63 -14.48 -0.29 -20.23
CA GLY A 63 -13.99 -1.46 -20.97
C GLY A 63 -12.47 -1.47 -21.17
N ARG A 64 -11.70 -0.75 -20.33
CA ARG A 64 -10.24 -0.63 -20.42
C ARG A 64 -9.49 -1.17 -19.20
N LEU A 65 -10.21 -1.46 -18.13
CA LEU A 65 -9.68 -1.99 -16.89
C LEU A 65 -10.33 -3.33 -16.55
N TRP A 66 -9.49 -4.31 -16.29
CA TRP A 66 -9.92 -5.64 -15.84
C TRP A 66 -9.13 -6.03 -14.61
N ALA A 67 -9.73 -6.85 -13.76
CA ALA A 67 -9.06 -7.48 -12.64
C ALA A 67 -9.16 -9.00 -12.73
N MET A 68 -8.14 -9.69 -12.24
CA MET A 68 -8.06 -11.14 -12.22
C MET A 68 -7.23 -11.62 -11.05
N ALA A 69 -7.79 -12.49 -10.19
CA ALA A 69 -7.06 -13.20 -9.16
C ALA A 69 -6.70 -14.62 -9.62
N PRO A 70 -5.43 -14.97 -9.80
CA PRO A 70 -5.06 -16.34 -10.14
C PRO A 70 -5.30 -17.29 -8.96
N ARG A 71 -5.55 -18.57 -9.24
CA ARG A 71 -5.87 -19.59 -8.23
C ARG A 71 -4.66 -20.41 -7.85
N LYS A 72 -4.41 -20.49 -6.56
CA LYS A 72 -3.46 -21.40 -5.95
C LYS A 72 -4.21 -22.58 -5.28
N TRP A 73 -4.07 -23.78 -5.83
CA TRP A 73 -4.75 -24.97 -5.32
C TRP A 73 -3.96 -25.69 -4.22
N LEU A 74 -2.64 -25.69 -4.32
CA LEU A 74 -1.77 -26.39 -3.40
C LEU A 74 -0.75 -25.43 -2.77
N PRO A 75 -0.35 -25.67 -1.52
CA PRO A 75 0.76 -24.94 -0.92
C PRO A 75 2.04 -25.11 -1.76
N ARG A 76 2.86 -24.05 -1.84
CA ARG A 76 4.16 -24.06 -2.54
C ARG A 76 5.08 -25.20 -2.07
N ARG A 77 4.95 -25.65 -0.81
CA ARG A 77 5.70 -26.78 -0.26
C ARG A 77 5.37 -28.12 -0.91
N LEU A 78 4.16 -28.28 -1.42
CA LEU A 78 3.66 -29.53 -2.01
C LEU A 78 3.75 -29.54 -3.54
N ARG A 79 3.88 -28.39 -4.17
CA ARG A 79 3.97 -28.26 -5.63
C ARG A 79 5.03 -27.21 -5.99
N PRO A 80 6.24 -27.64 -6.38
CA PRO A 80 7.17 -26.78 -7.11
C PRO A 80 6.47 -26.25 -8.37
N GLY A 81 6.75 -25.02 -8.79
CA GLY A 81 6.12 -24.42 -9.98
C GLY A 81 4.72 -23.83 -9.75
N VAL A 82 4.29 -23.63 -8.49
CA VAL A 82 3.04 -22.90 -8.21
C VAL A 82 3.11 -21.47 -8.78
N ASP A 83 4.24 -20.79 -8.60
CA ASP A 83 4.39 -19.40 -9.07
C ASP A 83 4.37 -19.33 -10.60
N GLU A 84 4.96 -20.28 -11.31
CA GLU A 84 4.84 -20.43 -12.76
C GLU A 84 3.38 -20.67 -13.18
N SER A 85 2.65 -21.53 -12.48
CA SER A 85 1.23 -21.76 -12.75
C SER A 85 0.39 -20.50 -12.58
N LEU A 86 0.67 -19.66 -11.55
CA LEU A 86 0.00 -18.39 -11.32
C LEU A 86 0.30 -17.40 -12.45
N SER A 87 1.56 -17.29 -12.85
CA SER A 87 2.01 -16.48 -13.97
C SER A 87 1.30 -16.86 -15.27
N ASN A 88 1.24 -18.17 -15.57
CA ASN A 88 0.58 -18.71 -16.76
C ASN A 88 -0.92 -18.41 -16.80
N GLN A 89 -1.61 -18.39 -15.64
CA GLN A 89 -3.02 -18.01 -15.55
C GLN A 89 -3.21 -16.54 -15.91
N VAL A 90 -2.39 -15.63 -15.38
CA VAL A 90 -2.47 -14.19 -15.70
C VAL A 90 -2.18 -13.94 -17.17
N MET A 91 -1.13 -14.58 -17.71
CA MET A 91 -0.78 -14.45 -19.12
C MET A 91 -1.84 -15.04 -20.05
N ALA A 92 -2.54 -16.11 -19.64
CA ALA A 92 -3.69 -16.63 -20.40
C ALA A 92 -4.85 -15.62 -20.39
N GLY A 93 -5.17 -15.03 -19.24
CA GLY A 93 -6.17 -13.96 -19.12
C GLY A 93 -5.83 -12.75 -20.00
N SER A 94 -4.57 -12.33 -20.03
CA SER A 94 -4.14 -11.19 -20.85
C SER A 94 -4.30 -11.48 -22.36
N ARG A 95 -4.02 -12.71 -22.79
CA ARG A 95 -4.23 -13.13 -24.20
C ARG A 95 -5.72 -13.11 -24.60
N THR A 96 -6.64 -13.48 -23.70
CA THR A 96 -8.09 -13.38 -24.00
C THR A 96 -8.55 -11.94 -24.16
N LEU A 97 -7.83 -10.98 -23.58
CA LEU A 97 -8.06 -9.55 -23.76
C LEU A 97 -7.35 -8.99 -25.02
N GLY A 98 -6.62 -9.82 -25.78
CA GLY A 98 -5.87 -9.38 -26.96
C GLY A 98 -4.63 -8.56 -26.61
N PHE A 99 -3.97 -8.82 -25.47
CA PHE A 99 -2.69 -8.23 -25.14
C PHE A 99 -1.58 -9.06 -25.78
N GLU A 100 -0.96 -8.56 -26.84
CA GLU A 100 0.07 -9.30 -27.58
C GLU A 100 1.45 -9.19 -26.91
N ARG A 101 1.89 -7.98 -26.61
CA ARG A 101 3.16 -7.69 -25.93
C ARG A 101 2.94 -6.65 -24.82
N PRO A 102 2.32 -7.06 -23.70
CA PRO A 102 2.01 -6.13 -22.63
C PRO A 102 3.27 -5.65 -21.91
N LEU A 103 3.27 -4.39 -21.46
CA LEU A 103 4.21 -3.92 -20.46
C LEU A 103 3.87 -4.59 -19.12
N LEU A 104 4.88 -5.12 -18.44
CA LEU A 104 4.78 -5.75 -17.14
C LEU A 104 5.08 -4.70 -16.05
N TRP A 105 4.08 -4.26 -15.32
CA TRP A 105 4.23 -3.45 -14.11
C TRP A 105 4.23 -4.40 -12.92
N ILE A 106 5.42 -4.70 -12.39
CA ILE A 106 5.65 -5.67 -11.32
C ILE A 106 5.71 -4.94 -9.99
N ASN A 107 4.70 -5.09 -9.15
CA ASN A 107 4.73 -4.71 -7.74
C ASN A 107 4.92 -5.95 -6.83
N ASP A 108 4.38 -7.11 -7.22
CA ASP A 108 4.71 -8.41 -6.59
C ASP A 108 5.91 -9.04 -7.31
N CYS A 109 7.07 -9.03 -6.68
CA CYS A 109 8.30 -9.59 -7.26
C CYS A 109 8.24 -11.11 -7.53
N SER A 110 7.22 -11.82 -7.06
CA SER A 110 7.02 -13.25 -7.40
C SER A 110 6.77 -13.47 -8.90
N TYR A 111 6.42 -12.42 -9.63
CA TYR A 111 6.24 -12.42 -11.08
C TYR A 111 7.49 -11.99 -11.87
N ALA A 112 8.61 -11.70 -11.20
CA ALA A 112 9.87 -11.32 -11.86
C ALA A 112 10.33 -12.31 -12.95
N PRO A 113 10.17 -13.64 -12.81
CA PRO A 113 10.54 -14.59 -13.86
C PRO A 113 9.82 -14.38 -15.21
N LEU A 114 8.68 -13.67 -15.23
CA LEU A 114 7.98 -13.34 -16.46
C LEU A 114 8.76 -12.38 -17.37
N VAL A 115 9.65 -11.57 -16.82
CA VAL A 115 10.44 -10.60 -17.60
C VAL A 115 11.27 -11.33 -18.64
N GLU A 116 12.07 -12.32 -18.21
CA GLU A 116 12.88 -13.16 -19.12
C GLU A 116 11.99 -13.98 -20.08
N GLN A 117 10.89 -14.56 -19.55
CA GLN A 117 10.00 -15.43 -20.33
C GLN A 117 9.28 -14.68 -21.47
N THR A 118 8.91 -13.42 -21.26
CA THR A 118 8.15 -12.64 -22.24
C THR A 118 9.04 -11.77 -23.14
N GLY A 119 10.19 -11.35 -22.65
CA GLY A 119 11.05 -10.36 -23.31
C GLY A 119 10.34 -9.04 -23.61
N GLY A 120 9.23 -8.77 -22.90
CA GLY A 120 8.44 -7.56 -23.03
C GLY A 120 8.95 -6.43 -22.14
N PRO A 121 8.50 -5.17 -22.38
CA PRO A 121 8.86 -4.04 -21.55
C PRO A 121 8.39 -4.26 -20.10
N SER A 122 9.18 -3.82 -19.14
CA SER A 122 8.98 -4.15 -17.73
C SER A 122 9.43 -3.06 -16.78
N VAL A 123 8.64 -2.86 -15.73
CA VAL A 123 8.92 -1.92 -14.62
C VAL A 123 8.72 -2.65 -13.30
N TYR A 124 9.68 -2.54 -12.39
CA TYR A 124 9.56 -3.00 -11.02
C TYR A 124 9.24 -1.83 -10.09
N ASP A 125 8.04 -1.82 -9.49
CA ASP A 125 7.55 -0.77 -8.58
C ASP A 125 7.69 -1.25 -7.14
N VAL A 126 8.76 -0.83 -6.47
CA VAL A 126 9.09 -1.20 -5.08
C VAL A 126 8.41 -0.22 -4.13
N THR A 127 7.39 -0.67 -3.41
CA THR A 127 6.59 0.16 -2.51
C THR A 127 6.91 -0.02 -1.03
N ASP A 128 7.42 -1.19 -0.67
CA ASP A 128 7.86 -1.55 0.68
C ASP A 128 9.13 -2.37 0.60
N ASP A 129 10.04 -2.23 1.56
CA ASP A 129 11.22 -3.11 1.63
C ASP A 129 10.90 -4.42 2.37
N TRP A 130 10.22 -5.33 1.68
CA TRP A 130 9.86 -6.63 2.23
C TRP A 130 11.05 -7.48 2.68
N LEU A 131 12.28 -7.12 2.27
CA LEU A 131 13.50 -7.79 2.74
C LEU A 131 13.83 -7.46 4.20
N LEU A 132 13.29 -6.35 4.71
CA LEU A 132 13.42 -5.88 6.09
C LEU A 132 12.23 -6.29 6.97
N ALA A 133 11.19 -6.91 6.39
CA ALA A 133 10.03 -7.36 7.13
C ALA A 133 10.36 -8.58 8.00
N THR A 134 9.65 -8.73 9.11
CA THR A 134 9.68 -9.96 9.92
C THR A 134 8.80 -11.02 9.27
N GLY A 135 9.30 -12.25 9.15
CA GLY A 135 8.55 -13.32 8.50
C GLY A 135 9.23 -14.68 8.59
N ASP A 136 8.59 -15.69 8.02
CA ASP A 136 9.18 -17.03 7.87
C ASP A 136 10.43 -16.98 6.96
N ASN A 137 11.51 -17.62 7.38
CA ASN A 137 12.80 -17.62 6.67
C ASN A 137 12.68 -18.05 5.20
N ARG A 138 11.80 -19.04 4.89
CA ARG A 138 11.58 -19.50 3.52
C ARG A 138 10.85 -18.45 2.66
N TRP A 139 9.95 -17.72 3.29
CA TRP A 139 9.27 -16.60 2.62
C TRP A 139 10.27 -15.49 2.32
N LEU A 140 11.08 -15.09 3.31
CA LEU A 140 12.13 -14.07 3.14
C LEU A 140 13.15 -14.45 2.06
N GLU A 141 13.59 -15.72 2.05
CA GLU A 141 14.54 -16.19 1.03
C GLU A 141 13.95 -16.11 -0.39
N ARG A 142 12.68 -16.50 -0.54
CA ARG A 142 11.99 -16.33 -1.82
C ARG A 142 11.84 -14.84 -2.21
N GLN A 143 11.53 -13.96 -1.25
CA GLN A 143 11.48 -12.52 -1.51
C GLN A 143 12.84 -12.02 -2.00
N ARG A 144 13.94 -12.38 -1.34
CA ARG A 144 15.30 -12.01 -1.76
C ARG A 144 15.62 -12.48 -3.18
N THR A 145 15.30 -13.73 -3.48
CA THR A 145 15.56 -14.31 -4.81
C THR A 145 14.77 -13.57 -5.90
N ASN A 146 13.47 -13.35 -5.68
CA ASN A 146 12.60 -12.71 -6.66
C ASN A 146 12.90 -11.22 -6.81
N ASP A 147 13.20 -10.52 -5.70
CA ASP A 147 13.63 -9.13 -5.72
C ASP A 147 14.95 -8.97 -6.51
N ALA A 148 15.92 -9.85 -6.29
CA ALA A 148 17.18 -9.83 -7.02
C ALA A 148 16.98 -10.09 -8.53
N LEU A 149 16.06 -10.99 -8.91
CA LEU A 149 15.66 -11.21 -10.30
C LEU A 149 15.01 -9.95 -10.89
N ALA A 150 14.03 -9.36 -10.20
CA ALA A 150 13.37 -8.15 -10.64
C ALA A 150 14.39 -7.02 -10.83
N MET A 151 15.24 -6.76 -9.81
CA MET A 151 16.28 -5.73 -9.87
C MET A 151 17.28 -5.93 -11.01
N ARG A 152 17.56 -7.17 -11.41
CA ARG A 152 18.49 -7.48 -12.50
C ARG A 152 17.85 -7.34 -13.88
N ASP A 153 16.63 -7.84 -14.06
CA ASP A 153 16.09 -8.17 -15.38
C ASP A 153 15.07 -7.16 -15.94
N VAL A 154 14.46 -6.31 -15.10
CA VAL A 154 13.51 -5.30 -15.58
C VAL A 154 14.19 -4.16 -16.31
N ASP A 155 13.48 -3.49 -17.22
CA ASP A 155 13.99 -2.31 -17.93
C ASP A 155 14.17 -1.14 -16.98
N GLU A 156 13.14 -0.82 -16.18
CA GLU A 156 13.13 0.32 -15.26
C GLU A 156 12.72 -0.09 -13.84
N VAL A 157 13.23 0.62 -12.84
CA VAL A 157 12.88 0.44 -11.42
C VAL A 157 12.31 1.72 -10.84
N VAL A 158 11.16 1.61 -10.21
CA VAL A 158 10.49 2.69 -9.47
C VAL A 158 10.54 2.37 -7.98
N VAL A 159 10.78 3.39 -7.17
CA VAL A 159 10.73 3.32 -5.70
C VAL A 159 9.87 4.47 -5.16
N CYS A 160 9.20 4.27 -4.03
CA CYS A 160 8.31 5.31 -3.50
C CYS A 160 8.91 6.14 -2.36
N SER A 161 10.06 5.77 -1.80
CA SER A 161 10.66 6.46 -0.65
C SER A 161 12.13 6.77 -0.84
N PRO A 162 12.68 7.79 -0.13
CA PRO A 162 14.11 8.06 -0.13
C PRO A 162 14.96 6.88 0.37
N ALA A 163 14.50 6.15 1.37
CA ALA A 163 15.19 4.98 1.90
C ALA A 163 15.29 3.85 0.86
N LEU A 164 14.21 3.61 0.11
CA LEU A 164 14.26 2.69 -1.03
C LEU A 164 15.16 3.19 -2.16
N ALA A 165 15.17 4.49 -2.43
CA ALA A 165 16.06 5.07 -3.42
C ALA A 165 17.54 4.88 -3.03
N GLU A 166 17.87 5.04 -1.77
CA GLU A 166 19.23 4.79 -1.28
C GLU A 166 19.58 3.30 -1.38
N SER A 167 18.70 2.40 -0.90
CA SER A 167 19.00 0.96 -0.86
C SER A 167 19.07 0.34 -2.26
N ARG A 168 18.12 0.62 -3.14
CA ARG A 168 18.04 0.07 -4.51
C ARG A 168 18.94 0.80 -5.48
N GLY A 169 19.14 2.11 -5.29
CA GLY A 169 20.01 2.94 -6.12
C GLY A 169 21.49 2.54 -6.06
N ARG A 170 21.91 1.80 -5.03
CA ARG A 170 23.25 1.21 -4.97
C ARG A 170 23.47 0.09 -5.99
N GLN A 171 22.41 -0.52 -6.50
CA GLN A 171 22.48 -1.63 -7.45
C GLN A 171 22.32 -1.16 -8.89
N ARG A 172 21.42 -0.24 -9.17
CA ARG A 172 21.16 0.36 -10.49
C ARG A 172 20.39 1.68 -10.35
N PRO A 173 20.32 2.51 -11.39
CA PRO A 173 19.46 3.70 -11.39
C PRO A 173 18.01 3.36 -11.08
N VAL A 174 17.37 4.21 -10.29
CA VAL A 174 15.96 4.08 -9.90
C VAL A 174 15.22 5.41 -10.07
N HIS A 175 13.94 5.34 -10.38
CA HIS A 175 13.04 6.50 -10.43
C HIS A 175 12.31 6.63 -9.12
N VAL A 176 12.31 7.83 -8.54
CA VAL A 176 11.58 8.09 -7.30
C VAL A 176 10.19 8.62 -7.65
N VAL A 177 9.17 7.82 -7.39
CA VAL A 177 7.75 8.18 -7.58
C VAL A 177 7.01 7.96 -6.26
N PRO A 178 7.00 8.93 -5.36
CA PRO A 178 6.30 8.83 -4.07
C PRO A 178 4.80 8.60 -4.22
N ASN A 179 4.14 8.29 -3.11
CA ASN A 179 2.69 8.25 -3.07
C ASN A 179 2.10 9.65 -3.29
N GLY A 180 0.90 9.71 -3.80
CA GLY A 180 0.13 10.94 -3.96
C GLY A 180 -1.02 11.03 -2.95
N VAL A 181 -1.84 12.06 -3.11
CA VAL A 181 -3.09 12.24 -2.37
C VAL A 181 -4.18 12.76 -3.29
N ASP A 182 -5.43 12.37 -3.01
CA ASP A 182 -6.63 12.95 -3.62
C ASP A 182 -7.21 13.99 -2.66
N VAL A 183 -6.79 15.25 -2.84
CA VAL A 183 -7.15 16.36 -1.95
C VAL A 183 -8.64 16.66 -2.04
N ASP A 184 -9.21 16.65 -3.24
CA ASP A 184 -10.63 16.98 -3.46
C ASP A 184 -11.52 15.93 -2.80
N HIS A 185 -11.18 14.66 -2.94
CA HIS A 185 -11.86 13.57 -2.26
C HIS A 185 -11.84 13.72 -0.73
N LEU A 186 -10.70 14.09 -0.15
CA LEU A 186 -10.53 14.17 1.29
C LEU A 186 -11.12 15.44 1.93
N ARG A 187 -11.25 16.54 1.17
CA ARG A 187 -11.75 17.84 1.68
C ARG A 187 -13.24 18.06 1.41
N GLY A 188 -13.87 17.23 0.58
CA GLY A 188 -15.32 17.30 0.37
C GLY A 188 -16.08 17.20 1.70
N PRO A 189 -17.19 17.95 1.88
CA PRO A 189 -17.95 17.91 3.12
C PRO A 189 -18.56 16.53 3.36
N THR A 190 -18.46 16.02 4.58
CA THR A 190 -18.95 14.69 4.95
C THR A 190 -19.85 14.72 6.17
N VAL A 191 -20.71 13.71 6.30
CA VAL A 191 -21.53 13.47 7.49
C VAL A 191 -20.77 12.51 8.42
N ARG A 192 -20.85 12.75 9.73
CA ARG A 192 -20.24 11.84 10.72
C ARG A 192 -20.76 10.42 10.54
N PRO A 193 -19.91 9.41 10.41
CA PRO A 193 -20.34 8.02 10.34
C PRO A 193 -21.11 7.59 11.59
N SER A 194 -22.21 6.87 11.38
CA SER A 194 -23.10 6.45 12.48
C SER A 194 -22.49 5.37 13.38
N ASP A 195 -21.49 4.64 12.89
CA ASP A 195 -20.75 3.60 13.60
C ASP A 195 -19.52 4.12 14.35
N LEU A 196 -19.16 5.42 14.20
CA LEU A 196 -18.21 6.04 15.10
C LEU A 196 -18.81 6.15 16.51
N PRO A 197 -18.11 5.71 17.56
CA PRO A 197 -18.58 5.84 18.94
C PRO A 197 -18.94 7.28 19.30
N GLN A 198 -19.93 7.44 20.19
CA GLN A 198 -20.29 8.77 20.69
C GLN A 198 -19.13 9.40 21.47
N GLY A 199 -19.05 10.74 21.43
CA GLY A 199 -17.98 11.49 22.09
C GLY A 199 -16.76 11.70 21.18
N ARG A 200 -15.62 12.00 21.81
CA ARG A 200 -14.35 12.28 21.10
C ARG A 200 -13.75 11.00 20.54
N THR A 201 -13.14 11.13 19.38
CA THR A 201 -12.55 10.03 18.63
C THR A 201 -11.06 10.27 18.37
N VAL A 202 -10.24 9.35 18.87
CA VAL A 202 -8.82 9.21 18.52
C VAL A 202 -8.71 8.08 17.51
N LEU A 203 -8.35 8.38 16.27
CA LEU A 203 -8.49 7.45 15.14
C LEU A 203 -7.13 7.02 14.57
N TYR A 204 -6.90 5.72 14.49
CA TYR A 204 -5.90 5.10 13.64
C TYR A 204 -6.56 4.61 12.34
N GLN A 205 -6.01 4.98 11.18
CA GLN A 205 -6.43 4.48 9.87
C GLN A 205 -5.28 3.71 9.23
N GLY A 206 -5.56 2.49 8.75
CA GLY A 206 -4.62 1.64 8.02
C GLY A 206 -4.70 0.18 8.42
N THR A 207 -3.92 -0.68 7.78
CA THR A 207 -3.85 -2.11 8.12
C THR A 207 -3.33 -2.28 9.56
N LEU A 208 -4.10 -2.97 10.39
CA LEU A 208 -3.71 -3.35 11.73
C LEU A 208 -2.77 -4.56 11.62
N SER A 209 -1.49 -4.36 11.90
CA SER A 209 -0.47 -5.41 11.81
C SER A 209 0.54 -5.25 12.94
N SER A 210 0.85 -6.32 13.65
CA SER A 210 1.86 -6.33 14.72
C SER A 210 3.28 -6.03 14.23
N GLY A 211 3.54 -6.13 12.92
CA GLY A 211 4.82 -5.70 12.32
C GLY A 211 4.95 -4.18 12.16
N ARG A 212 3.86 -3.43 12.32
CA ARG A 212 3.83 -1.96 12.17
C ARG A 212 3.35 -1.26 13.44
N LEU A 213 2.31 -1.79 14.11
CA LEU A 213 1.75 -1.20 15.33
C LEU A 213 2.56 -1.58 16.57
N ASP A 214 2.84 -0.63 17.41
CA ASP A 214 3.27 -0.83 18.79
C ASP A 214 2.03 -1.20 19.61
N ILE A 215 1.79 -2.48 19.80
CA ILE A 215 0.58 -2.99 20.46
C ILE A 215 0.50 -2.54 21.91
N ASP A 216 1.63 -2.54 22.63
CA ASP A 216 1.64 -2.10 24.04
C ASP A 216 1.34 -0.60 24.14
N LEU A 217 1.83 0.21 23.19
CA LEU A 217 1.47 1.63 23.12
C LEU A 217 -0.02 1.80 22.83
N CYS A 218 -0.59 0.99 21.91
CA CYS A 218 -2.03 1.01 21.63
C CYS A 218 -2.87 0.65 22.86
N VAL A 219 -2.45 -0.36 23.63
CA VAL A 219 -3.10 -0.76 24.89
C VAL A 219 -3.04 0.37 25.91
N SER A 220 -1.84 0.93 26.13
CA SER A 220 -1.64 2.04 27.07
C SER A 220 -2.46 3.27 26.68
N LEU A 221 -2.53 3.57 25.37
CA LEU A 221 -3.32 4.68 24.86
C LEU A 221 -4.83 4.47 25.09
N ALA A 222 -5.34 3.26 24.80
CA ALA A 222 -6.76 2.94 25.03
C ALA A 222 -7.14 3.08 26.51
N GLN A 223 -6.31 2.55 27.42
CA GLN A 223 -6.52 2.64 28.85
C GLN A 223 -6.45 4.10 29.36
N GLY A 224 -5.46 4.88 28.89
CA GLY A 224 -5.30 6.27 29.30
C GLY A 224 -6.42 7.19 28.81
N LEU A 225 -7.07 6.84 27.69
CA LEU A 225 -8.20 7.58 27.12
C LEU A 225 -9.56 7.21 27.74
N ALA A 226 -9.62 6.19 28.61
CA ALA A 226 -10.87 5.70 29.19
C ALA A 226 -11.69 6.83 29.82
N GLY A 227 -12.97 6.94 29.44
CA GLY A 227 -13.89 7.99 29.91
C GLY A 227 -13.67 9.38 29.30
N ARG A 228 -12.66 9.59 28.46
CA ARG A 228 -12.33 10.88 27.81
C ARG A 228 -12.52 10.86 26.30
N ALA A 229 -12.07 9.79 25.67
CA ALA A 229 -12.16 9.61 24.21
C ALA A 229 -12.14 8.13 23.87
N ASN A 230 -12.61 7.79 22.67
CA ASN A 230 -12.56 6.43 22.14
C ASN A 230 -11.34 6.29 21.24
N LEU A 231 -10.48 5.29 21.50
CA LEU A 231 -9.48 4.86 20.53
C LEU A 231 -10.14 3.95 19.50
N VAL A 232 -10.12 4.36 18.24
CA VAL A 232 -10.77 3.67 17.13
C VAL A 232 -9.75 3.24 16.11
N PHE A 233 -9.80 1.96 15.71
CA PHE A 233 -8.99 1.40 14.64
C PHE A 233 -9.85 1.16 13.41
N LEU A 234 -9.44 1.71 12.28
CA LEU A 234 -10.12 1.64 10.99
C LEU A 234 -9.20 1.05 9.92
N GLY A 235 -9.56 -0.09 9.37
CA GLY A 235 -8.80 -0.75 8.30
C GLY A 235 -8.78 -2.27 8.41
N PRO A 236 -8.12 -2.95 7.46
CA PRO A 236 -7.97 -4.40 7.50
C PRO A 236 -7.27 -4.87 8.77
N ASN A 237 -7.83 -5.87 9.43
CA ASN A 237 -7.27 -6.45 10.65
C ASN A 237 -6.44 -7.70 10.31
N SER A 238 -5.13 -7.61 10.60
CA SER A 238 -4.15 -8.70 10.46
C SER A 238 -3.39 -8.93 11.78
N LEU A 239 -3.97 -8.51 12.90
CA LEU A 239 -3.42 -8.79 14.22
C LEU A 239 -3.53 -10.28 14.55
N THR A 240 -2.64 -10.76 15.42
CA THR A 240 -2.86 -12.05 16.08
C THR A 240 -4.07 -11.94 17.02
N LYS A 241 -4.69 -13.06 17.35
CA LYS A 241 -5.84 -13.07 18.28
C LYS A 241 -5.49 -12.46 19.64
N GLU A 242 -4.27 -12.70 20.10
CA GLU A 242 -3.75 -12.18 21.37
C GLU A 242 -3.62 -10.64 21.33
N ALA A 243 -3.05 -10.10 20.24
CA ALA A 243 -2.91 -8.65 20.08
C ALA A 243 -4.27 -7.97 19.90
N GLU A 244 -5.18 -8.58 19.13
CA GLU A 244 -6.54 -8.10 18.96
C GLU A 244 -7.30 -8.07 20.29
N SER A 245 -7.28 -9.17 21.06
CA SER A 245 -7.91 -9.24 22.36
C SER A 245 -7.34 -8.18 23.32
N ALA A 246 -6.01 -8.02 23.35
CA ALA A 246 -5.37 -7.05 24.25
C ALA A 246 -5.84 -5.60 23.99
N VAL A 247 -5.95 -5.17 22.74
CA VAL A 247 -6.40 -3.80 22.42
C VAL A 247 -7.89 -3.62 22.69
N ILE A 248 -8.73 -4.65 22.45
CA ILE A 248 -10.17 -4.61 22.73
C ILE A 248 -10.44 -4.59 24.23
N GLU A 249 -9.77 -5.44 25.01
CA GLU A 249 -9.88 -5.48 26.48
C GLU A 249 -9.42 -4.17 27.14
N ALA A 250 -8.48 -3.47 26.51
CA ALA A 250 -8.06 -2.13 26.92
C ALA A 250 -9.10 -1.03 26.62
N GLY A 251 -10.16 -1.34 25.88
CA GLY A 251 -11.25 -0.40 25.57
C GLY A 251 -11.18 0.21 24.17
N ALA A 252 -10.30 -0.27 23.28
CA ALA A 252 -10.27 0.19 21.90
C ALA A 252 -11.40 -0.44 21.07
N VAL A 253 -11.83 0.28 20.03
CA VAL A 253 -12.88 -0.16 19.09
C VAL A 253 -12.25 -0.46 17.74
N ILE A 254 -12.47 -1.65 17.20
CA ILE A 254 -12.01 -2.05 15.86
C ILE A 254 -13.22 -2.05 14.92
N LEU A 255 -13.29 -1.10 14.00
CA LEU A 255 -14.39 -0.98 13.03
C LEU A 255 -14.18 -1.86 11.78
N GLY A 256 -12.96 -2.36 11.55
CA GLY A 256 -12.63 -3.10 10.33
C GLY A 256 -12.47 -2.20 9.11
N SER A 257 -12.45 -2.83 7.92
CA SER A 257 -12.28 -2.11 6.66
C SER A 257 -13.50 -1.28 6.27
N ARG A 258 -13.26 -0.17 5.58
CA ARG A 258 -14.30 0.64 4.94
C ARG A 258 -13.90 0.95 3.51
N PRO A 259 -14.87 1.17 2.61
CA PRO A 259 -14.60 1.64 1.26
C PRO A 259 -13.79 2.94 1.25
N TYR A 260 -12.91 3.10 0.26
CA TYR A 260 -12.12 4.33 0.08
C TYR A 260 -13.02 5.58 0.01
N ALA A 261 -14.18 5.46 -0.63
CA ALA A 261 -15.15 6.55 -0.74
C ALA A 261 -15.68 7.04 0.62
N GLU A 262 -15.65 6.21 1.66
CA GLU A 262 -16.10 6.57 3.01
C GLU A 262 -14.98 7.14 3.90
N MET A 263 -13.70 6.95 3.51
CA MET A 263 -12.55 7.39 4.31
C MET A 263 -12.59 8.85 4.74
N PRO A 264 -12.96 9.81 3.86
CA PRO A 264 -13.03 11.22 4.26
C PRO A 264 -13.92 11.47 5.47
N ALA A 265 -15.05 10.75 5.58
CA ALA A 265 -15.99 10.92 6.67
C ALA A 265 -15.36 10.54 8.03
N TYR A 266 -14.63 9.44 8.10
CA TYR A 266 -13.95 9.03 9.32
C TYR A 266 -12.80 9.98 9.69
N LEU A 267 -11.99 10.35 8.71
CA LEU A 267 -10.84 11.23 8.95
C LEU A 267 -11.26 12.64 9.37
N GLN A 268 -12.29 13.22 8.72
CA GLN A 268 -12.78 14.56 9.04
C GLN A 268 -13.48 14.63 10.41
N HIS A 269 -14.06 13.54 10.88
CA HIS A 269 -14.78 13.49 12.15
C HIS A 269 -13.97 12.90 13.31
N ALA A 270 -12.68 12.62 13.10
CA ALA A 270 -11.75 12.34 14.18
C ALA A 270 -11.32 13.64 14.90
N ASP A 271 -11.19 13.62 16.21
CA ASP A 271 -10.63 14.73 16.98
C ASP A 271 -9.10 14.74 16.91
N VAL A 272 -8.50 13.54 16.91
CA VAL A 272 -7.05 13.32 16.77
C VAL A 272 -6.82 12.09 15.88
N LEU A 273 -5.91 12.21 14.92
CA LEU A 273 -5.40 11.09 14.16
C LEU A 273 -4.12 10.57 14.82
N VAL A 274 -3.94 9.25 14.86
CA VAL A 274 -2.76 8.67 15.56
C VAL A 274 -2.01 7.67 14.68
N VAL A 275 -0.69 7.65 14.84
CA VAL A 275 0.22 6.70 14.17
C VAL A 275 1.16 6.08 15.21
N PRO A 276 0.66 5.14 16.04
CA PRO A 276 1.45 4.46 17.05
C PRO A 276 2.27 3.32 16.44
N HIS A 277 3.18 3.66 15.54
CA HIS A 277 3.98 2.68 14.81
C HIS A 277 5.28 2.36 15.55
N LEU A 278 5.72 1.11 15.44
CA LEU A 278 7.08 0.71 15.76
C LEU A 278 8.07 1.42 14.83
N VAL A 279 9.20 1.86 15.36
CA VAL A 279 10.32 2.37 14.56
C VAL A 279 11.28 1.21 14.30
N THR A 280 11.23 0.64 13.12
CA THR A 280 12.02 -0.52 12.69
C THR A 280 12.61 -0.25 11.30
N PRO A 281 13.64 -0.98 10.87
CA PRO A 281 14.15 -0.84 9.50
C PRO A 281 13.06 -0.95 8.43
N PHE A 282 12.06 -1.82 8.64
CA PHE A 282 10.93 -1.97 7.73
C PHE A 282 10.05 -0.71 7.69
N THR A 283 9.62 -0.19 8.85
CA THR A 283 8.77 1.02 8.91
C THR A 283 9.51 2.28 8.47
N GLU A 284 10.84 2.28 8.56
CA GLU A 284 11.70 3.36 8.08
C GLU A 284 11.84 3.37 6.54
N SER A 285 11.56 2.26 5.86
CA SER A 285 11.59 2.17 4.40
C SER A 285 10.32 2.71 3.73
N LEU A 286 9.25 2.92 4.48
CA LEU A 286 7.92 3.23 3.97
C LEU A 286 7.78 4.68 3.48
N ASP A 287 6.86 4.86 2.52
CA ASP A 287 6.25 6.15 2.18
C ASP A 287 4.74 6.06 2.49
N PRO A 288 4.30 6.34 3.72
CA PRO A 288 2.92 6.08 4.12
C PRO A 288 1.94 7.05 3.45
N ILE A 289 1.01 6.53 2.65
CA ILE A 289 -0.07 7.29 2.01
C ILE A 289 -0.82 8.15 3.02
N LYS A 290 -1.11 7.59 4.20
CA LYS A 290 -1.83 8.26 5.30
C LYS A 290 -1.18 9.57 5.77
N ALA A 291 0.13 9.73 5.62
CA ALA A 291 0.79 10.98 5.98
C ALA A 291 0.25 12.15 5.14
N ARG A 292 0.12 11.95 3.83
CA ARG A 292 -0.44 12.94 2.91
C ARG A 292 -1.95 13.11 3.08
N GLU A 293 -2.67 12.02 3.33
CA GLU A 293 -4.11 12.05 3.60
C GLU A 293 -4.41 12.86 4.87
N PHE A 294 -3.65 12.64 5.95
CA PHE A 294 -3.82 13.35 7.22
C PHE A 294 -3.50 14.85 7.09
N LEU A 295 -2.44 15.19 6.34
CA LEU A 295 -2.14 16.58 6.02
C LEU A 295 -3.25 17.23 5.19
N ALA A 296 -3.82 16.51 4.21
CA ALA A 296 -4.89 17.02 3.37
C ALA A 296 -6.18 17.31 4.17
N VAL A 297 -6.51 16.43 5.12
CA VAL A 297 -7.67 16.61 6.01
C VAL A 297 -7.43 17.72 7.04
N GLY A 298 -6.18 17.95 7.46
CA GLY A 298 -5.81 19.02 8.38
C GLY A 298 -6.20 18.79 9.84
N ARG A 299 -6.55 17.55 10.24
CA ARG A 299 -6.79 17.23 11.64
C ARG A 299 -5.48 17.08 12.39
N PRO A 300 -5.45 17.36 13.71
CA PRO A 300 -4.27 17.10 14.53
C PRO A 300 -3.84 15.65 14.45
N VAL A 301 -2.53 15.43 14.33
CA VAL A 301 -1.93 14.10 14.23
C VAL A 301 -0.90 13.91 15.31
N VAL A 302 -0.92 12.76 16.00
CA VAL A 302 0.18 12.33 16.88
C VAL A 302 0.81 11.09 16.29
N SER A 303 2.12 11.13 16.06
CA SER A 303 2.87 10.01 15.49
C SER A 303 4.11 9.69 16.30
N THR A 304 4.46 8.41 16.39
CA THR A 304 5.83 8.03 16.75
C THR A 304 6.81 8.59 15.71
N PRO A 305 8.13 8.70 16.00
CA PRO A 305 9.12 9.29 15.10
C PRO A 305 9.46 8.37 13.92
N VAL A 306 8.45 7.85 13.22
CA VAL A 306 8.58 6.96 12.08
C VAL A 306 8.71 7.74 10.77
N ALA A 307 9.35 7.11 9.76
CA ALA A 307 9.48 7.68 8.42
C ALA A 307 8.14 8.15 7.84
N GLY A 308 8.18 9.28 7.12
CA GLY A 308 7.00 9.92 6.56
C GLY A 308 6.23 10.81 7.53
N PHE A 309 6.53 10.76 8.85
CA PHE A 309 5.92 11.63 9.86
C PHE A 309 6.93 12.44 10.67
N ARG A 310 8.12 11.91 10.98
CA ARG A 310 9.09 12.55 11.88
C ARG A 310 9.52 13.95 11.45
N ASP A 311 9.57 14.20 10.14
CA ASP A 311 10.06 15.45 9.55
C ASP A 311 8.91 16.40 9.17
N LEU A 312 7.66 16.03 9.48
CA LEU A 312 6.51 16.88 9.22
C LEU A 312 6.29 17.90 10.34
N GLY A 313 5.88 19.10 9.93
CA GLY A 313 5.40 20.12 10.84
C GLY A 313 3.90 20.01 11.12
N ARG A 314 3.26 21.12 11.57
CA ARG A 314 1.82 21.14 11.80
C ARG A 314 1.03 20.61 10.60
N PRO A 315 -0.06 19.82 10.82
CA PRO A 315 -0.70 19.51 12.11
C PRO A 315 -0.12 18.29 12.85
N VAL A 316 1.10 17.83 12.49
CA VAL A 316 1.72 16.62 13.05
C VAL A 316 2.53 16.96 14.30
N VAL A 317 2.31 16.21 15.36
CA VAL A 317 3.09 16.17 16.60
C VAL A 317 3.82 14.84 16.65
N VAL A 318 5.13 14.90 16.74
CA VAL A 318 5.97 13.70 16.87
C VAL A 318 6.25 13.50 18.36
N ALA A 319 5.89 12.32 18.86
CA ALA A 319 6.11 11.94 20.26
C ALA A 319 6.74 10.55 20.32
N ASP A 320 7.64 10.36 21.27
CA ASP A 320 8.11 9.03 21.63
C ASP A 320 6.99 8.25 22.35
N ARG A 321 7.26 6.98 22.66
CA ARG A 321 6.30 6.09 23.32
C ARG A 321 5.80 6.65 24.65
N ASP A 322 6.70 7.23 25.47
CA ASP A 322 6.39 7.70 26.81
C ASP A 322 5.57 9.01 26.78
N GLY A 323 5.82 9.88 25.82
CA GLY A 323 5.12 11.14 25.62
C GLY A 323 3.84 11.04 24.79
N PHE A 324 3.56 9.90 24.16
CA PHE A 324 2.50 9.79 23.14
C PHE A 324 1.10 10.07 23.69
N LEU A 325 0.72 9.45 24.83
CA LEU A 325 -0.57 9.69 25.49
C LEU A 325 -0.71 11.16 25.88
N ALA A 326 0.32 11.73 26.52
CA ALA A 326 0.30 13.14 26.93
C ALA A 326 0.11 14.08 25.73
N ALA A 327 0.72 13.80 24.59
CA ALA A 327 0.55 14.59 23.37
C ALA A 327 -0.91 14.53 22.86
N VAL A 328 -1.54 13.34 22.88
CA VAL A 328 -2.96 13.18 22.52
C VAL A 328 -3.86 13.95 23.49
N GLU A 329 -3.62 13.85 24.79
CA GLU A 329 -4.40 14.55 25.81
C GLU A 329 -4.31 16.07 25.69
N VAL A 330 -3.13 16.61 25.44
CA VAL A 330 -2.92 18.07 25.23
C VAL A 330 -3.77 18.56 24.05
N ILE A 331 -3.84 17.80 22.96
CA ILE A 331 -4.68 18.14 21.81
C ILE A 331 -6.17 18.04 22.16
N LEU A 332 -6.59 16.97 22.84
CA LEU A 332 -7.98 16.81 23.26
C LEU A 332 -8.43 17.93 24.21
N ASP A 333 -7.53 18.46 25.05
CA ASP A 333 -7.82 19.59 25.94
C ASP A 333 -7.84 20.95 25.21
N GLY A 334 -7.62 20.97 23.89
CA GLY A 334 -7.56 22.21 23.10
C GLY A 334 -6.33 23.07 23.42
N ARG A 335 -5.32 22.50 24.09
CA ARG A 335 -4.08 23.22 24.41
C ARG A 335 -3.14 23.27 23.21
N PRO A 336 -2.38 24.36 23.03
CA PRO A 336 -1.42 24.45 21.95
C PRO A 336 -0.31 23.40 22.12
N VAL A 337 0.00 22.70 21.06
CA VAL A 337 1.12 21.75 21.00
C VAL A 337 2.26 22.37 20.22
N ALA A 338 3.49 22.13 20.66
CA ALA A 338 4.66 22.50 19.90
C ALA A 338 4.61 21.79 18.52
N PRO A 339 4.82 22.52 17.41
CA PRO A 339 4.87 21.90 16.10
C PRO A 339 6.03 20.93 16.01
N GLY A 340 5.90 19.92 15.14
CA GLY A 340 7.04 19.10 14.73
C GLY A 340 8.14 19.95 14.08
N PRO A 341 9.32 19.37 13.83
CA PRO A 341 10.50 20.12 13.41
C PRO A 341 10.41 20.70 11.98
N GLY A 342 9.49 20.20 11.15
CA GLY A 342 9.34 20.62 9.76
C GLY A 342 8.28 21.70 9.54
N GLU A 343 8.41 22.43 8.44
CA GLU A 343 7.31 23.20 7.88
C GLU A 343 6.71 22.42 6.72
N VAL A 344 5.40 22.22 6.75
CA VAL A 344 4.69 21.71 5.56
C VAL A 344 4.56 22.89 4.59
N THR A 345 5.53 23.00 3.68
CA THR A 345 5.53 24.02 2.64
C THR A 345 5.00 23.45 1.33
N GLY A 346 3.98 24.07 0.77
CA GLY A 346 3.43 23.75 -0.54
C GLY A 346 2.19 22.86 -0.53
N GLU A 347 1.57 22.76 -1.69
CA GLU A 347 0.42 21.89 -1.95
C GLU A 347 0.87 20.43 -1.91
N PRO A 348 0.05 19.51 -1.34
CA PRO A 348 0.38 18.08 -1.33
C PRO A 348 0.46 17.54 -2.76
N THR A 349 1.46 16.73 -3.04
CA THR A 349 1.60 16.10 -4.36
C THR A 349 0.44 15.14 -4.63
N THR A 350 -0.29 15.38 -5.71
CA THR A 350 -1.48 14.59 -6.07
C THR A 350 -1.12 13.27 -6.77
N TRP A 351 -2.04 12.31 -6.76
CA TRP A 351 -1.90 11.08 -7.56
C TRP A 351 -1.77 11.38 -9.05
N ALA A 352 -2.47 12.41 -9.54
CA ALA A 352 -2.36 12.86 -10.94
C ALA A 352 -0.93 13.27 -11.30
N ALA A 353 -0.27 14.06 -10.45
CA ALA A 353 1.11 14.47 -10.67
C ALA A 353 2.08 13.28 -10.63
N GLN A 354 1.89 12.35 -9.69
CA GLN A 354 2.71 11.14 -9.63
C GLN A 354 2.49 10.21 -10.82
N ALA A 355 1.26 10.13 -11.33
CA ALA A 355 0.96 9.33 -12.51
C ALA A 355 1.59 9.88 -13.78
N VAL A 356 1.79 11.19 -13.91
CA VAL A 356 2.56 11.79 -15.02
C VAL A 356 4.00 11.27 -14.99
N THR A 357 4.67 11.38 -13.83
CA THR A 357 6.05 10.87 -13.66
C THR A 357 6.12 9.35 -13.91
N PHE A 358 5.13 8.60 -13.43
CA PHE A 358 5.10 7.16 -13.65
C PHE A 358 4.89 6.81 -15.12
N LEU A 359 4.09 7.58 -15.89
CA LEU A 359 3.93 7.41 -17.33
C LEU A 359 5.25 7.58 -18.08
N ASP A 360 6.07 8.55 -17.70
CA ASP A 360 7.38 8.76 -18.31
C ASP A 360 8.28 7.52 -18.12
N VAL A 361 8.21 6.88 -16.95
CA VAL A 361 8.94 5.63 -16.68
C VAL A 361 8.40 4.46 -17.52
N LEU A 362 7.07 4.34 -17.66
CA LEU A 362 6.47 3.32 -18.54
C LEU A 362 6.89 3.50 -20.00
N ASP A 363 6.98 4.75 -20.46
CA ASP A 363 7.40 5.07 -21.83
C ASP A 363 8.89 4.79 -22.04
N ALA A 364 9.74 5.06 -21.05
CA ALA A 364 11.16 4.69 -21.05
C ALA A 364 11.34 3.17 -21.18
N ALA A 365 10.61 2.39 -20.35
CA ALA A 365 10.65 0.93 -20.42
C ALA A 365 10.21 0.39 -21.79
N MET A 366 9.17 0.99 -22.40
CA MET A 366 8.74 0.59 -23.76
C MET A 366 9.79 0.86 -24.82
N THR A 367 10.58 1.92 -24.66
CA THR A 367 11.65 2.28 -25.59
C THR A 367 12.86 1.35 -25.44
N SER A 368 13.28 1.05 -24.22
CA SER A 368 14.39 0.16 -23.89
C SER A 368 14.12 -1.28 -24.32
N GLY A 369 12.92 -1.81 -24.04
CA GLY A 369 12.49 -3.15 -24.43
C GLY A 369 12.38 -3.34 -25.96
N SER A 370 12.20 -2.27 -26.73
CA SER A 370 12.23 -2.32 -28.20
C SER A 370 13.66 -2.42 -28.77
N ALA A 371 14.64 -1.86 -28.08
CA ALA A 371 16.04 -1.89 -28.49
C ALA A 371 16.68 -3.28 -28.26
N SER A 372 16.32 -3.95 -27.16
CA SER A 372 16.81 -5.29 -26.80
C SER A 372 16.30 -6.40 -27.74
N SER A 373 15.18 -6.19 -28.43
CA SER A 373 14.61 -7.17 -29.38
C SER A 373 15.26 -7.15 -30.78
N ARG A 374 16.20 -6.22 -31.04
CA ARG A 374 17.05 -6.23 -32.23
C ARG A 374 18.26 -7.12 -31.94
N GLY A 375 18.10 -8.43 -32.20
CA GLY A 375 19.18 -9.40 -32.11
C GLY A 375 20.43 -8.99 -32.89
N PRO A 376 21.59 -9.66 -32.72
CA PRO A 376 22.83 -9.30 -33.40
C PRO A 376 22.60 -9.31 -34.91
N GLN A 377 22.98 -8.20 -35.59
CA GLN A 377 23.00 -8.17 -37.02
C GLN A 377 23.98 -9.24 -37.51
N PRO A 378 23.62 -10.08 -38.51
CA PRO A 378 24.55 -11.03 -39.10
C PRO A 378 25.69 -10.26 -39.76
N THR A 379 26.92 -10.54 -39.31
CA THR A 379 28.19 -10.13 -39.93
C THR A 379 28.39 -10.85 -41.24
#